data_3b3f35c5c2bff7818ee752ef53021c36
#
_entry.id   3b3f35c5c2bff7818ee752ef53021c36
#
_cell.length_a   1.000
_cell.length_b   1.000
_cell.length_c   1.000
_cell.angle_alpha   90.00
_cell.angle_beta   90.00
_cell.angle_gamma   90.00
#
_symmetry.space_group_name_H-M   'P 1'
#
loop_
_entity.id
_entity.type
_entity.pdbx_description
1 polymer ?
#
loop_
_entity_poly.entity_id
_entity_poly.type
_entity_poly.pdbx_seq_one_letter_code
_entity_poly.pdbx_strand_id
1 'polypeptide(L)'
;MGTEQTPGKPTTRRYSDEEKAQAVRLVRQLRAETGQRYGAVKRVAEQLGYGVESVRSWVNRADIDEGIRPGTTSQDGTRIKELEQEVRELRRANEILKKASAFFGAELDRPQKR
;
A
#
# COMPACT_ATOMS: atom_id res chain seq x y z
N MET A 1 11.97 -25.91 19.46
CA MET A 1 11.96 -25.59 19.03
C MET A 1 11.69 -25.08 18.22
N GLY A 2 11.52 -24.69 18.01
CA GLY A 2 11.42 -23.97 17.23
C GLY A 2 11.24 -24.10 16.03
N THR A 3 10.72 -23.52 15.63
CA THR A 3 10.49 -23.59 14.55
C THR A 3 11.33 -23.02 13.76
N GLU A 4 12.02 -23.49 13.27
CA GLU A 4 12.86 -23.00 12.53
C GLU A 4 12.39 -22.51 11.35
N GLN A 5 12.52 -21.44 11.00
CA GLN A 5 12.22 -20.87 9.85
C GLN A 5 13.13 -21.29 8.82
N THR A 6 12.74 -21.81 7.78
CA THR A 6 13.55 -22.19 6.69
C THR A 6 13.98 -21.01 5.94
N PRO A 7 15.23 -20.80 5.80
CA PRO A 7 15.71 -19.66 5.07
C PRO A 7 15.17 -19.71 3.65
N GLY A 8 14.72 -18.69 3.14
CA GLY A 8 14.22 -18.64 1.81
C GLY A 8 12.75 -18.82 1.64
N LYS A 9 12.05 -19.09 2.72
CA LYS A 9 10.67 -19.11 2.60
C LYS A 9 10.16 -17.82 2.99
N PRO A 10 9.96 -16.96 2.10
CA PRO A 10 9.68 -15.60 2.43
C PRO A 10 8.28 -15.26 2.66
N THR A 11 7.41 -16.05 2.25
CA THR A 11 6.13 -15.54 2.01
C THR A 11 5.31 -15.17 3.20
N THR A 12 5.53 -15.79 4.32
CA THR A 12 4.65 -15.52 5.43
C THR A 12 5.25 -14.63 6.48
N ARG A 13 6.51 -14.33 6.35
CA ARG A 13 7.13 -13.51 7.35
C ARG A 13 6.76 -12.06 7.17
N ARG A 14 6.41 -11.41 8.27
CA ARG A 14 6.16 -9.99 8.24
C ARG A 14 7.35 -9.28 8.81
N TYR A 15 7.69 -8.15 8.22
CA TYR A 15 8.82 -7.36 8.65
C TYR A 15 8.32 -6.07 9.26
N SER A 16 8.96 -5.65 10.32
CA SER A 16 8.61 -4.38 10.95
C SER A 16 9.10 -3.22 10.10
N ASP A 17 8.54 -2.05 10.36
CA ASP A 17 8.97 -0.86 9.63
C ASP A 17 10.44 -0.58 9.90
N GLU A 18 10.92 -0.90 11.08
CA GLU A 18 12.32 -0.71 11.41
C GLU A 18 13.22 -1.64 10.62
N GLU A 19 12.80 -2.88 10.46
CA GLU A 19 13.57 -3.83 9.67
C GLU A 19 13.65 -3.38 8.22
N LYS A 20 12.55 -2.91 7.68
CA LYS A 20 12.54 -2.41 6.31
C LYS A 20 13.43 -1.19 6.15
N ALA A 21 13.33 -0.28 7.09
CA ALA A 21 14.15 0.94 7.04
C ALA A 21 15.62 0.62 7.15
N GLN A 22 15.97 -0.36 7.98
CA GLN A 22 17.35 -0.78 8.13
C GLN A 22 17.89 -1.35 6.83
N ALA A 23 17.10 -2.19 6.17
CA ALA A 23 17.51 -2.77 4.90
C ALA A 23 17.74 -1.70 3.86
N VAL A 24 16.84 -0.70 3.79
CA VAL A 24 16.98 0.40 2.83
C VAL A 24 18.25 1.19 3.11
N ARG A 25 18.52 1.48 4.39
CA ARG A 25 19.73 2.20 4.75
C ARG A 25 20.97 1.44 4.33
N LEU A 26 21.00 0.13 4.55
CA LEU A 26 22.16 -0.66 4.19
C LEU A 26 22.37 -0.70 2.68
N VAL A 27 21.30 -0.79 1.92
CA VAL A 27 21.40 -0.75 0.46
C VAL A 27 21.99 0.57 0.00
N ARG A 28 21.49 1.67 0.56
CA ARG A 28 21.97 3.00 0.17
C ARG A 28 23.40 3.21 0.57
N GLN A 29 23.77 2.72 1.75
CA GLN A 29 25.12 2.84 2.23
C GLN A 29 26.08 2.04 1.33
N LEU A 30 25.71 0.84 0.97
CA LEU A 30 26.53 -0.01 0.12
C LEU A 30 26.71 0.62 -1.27
N ARG A 31 25.63 1.18 -1.81
CA ARG A 31 25.71 1.86 -3.10
C ARG A 31 26.67 3.07 -3.03
N ALA A 32 26.60 3.79 -1.93
CA ALA A 32 27.48 4.96 -1.76
C ALA A 32 28.94 4.53 -1.62
N GLU A 33 29.20 3.46 -0.91
CA GLU A 33 30.56 2.99 -0.70
C GLU A 33 31.19 2.39 -1.92
N THR A 34 30.42 1.64 -2.69
CA THR A 34 30.97 0.97 -3.87
C THR A 34 30.82 1.77 -5.13
N GLY A 35 29.98 2.77 -5.13
CA GLY A 35 29.67 3.53 -6.34
C GLY A 35 28.87 2.76 -7.35
N GLN A 36 28.42 1.55 -6.99
CA GLN A 36 27.68 0.73 -7.92
C GLN A 36 26.22 0.70 -7.55
N ARG A 37 25.39 0.89 -8.54
CA ARG A 37 23.96 0.90 -8.32
C ARG A 37 23.40 -0.49 -8.21
N TYR A 38 23.94 -1.42 -8.99
CA TYR A 38 23.38 -2.75 -9.07
C TYR A 38 24.08 -3.71 -8.10
N GLY A 39 23.35 -4.70 -7.68
CA GLY A 39 23.91 -5.72 -6.81
C GLY A 39 23.79 -5.44 -5.32
N ALA A 40 23.60 -4.19 -4.94
CA ALA A 40 23.50 -3.85 -3.52
C ALA A 40 22.27 -4.49 -2.86
N VAL A 41 21.16 -4.49 -3.55
CA VAL A 41 19.94 -5.07 -3.02
C VAL A 41 20.13 -6.55 -2.74
N LYS A 42 20.70 -7.25 -3.67
CA LYS A 42 20.92 -8.69 -3.52
C LYS A 42 21.87 -8.97 -2.36
N ARG A 43 22.95 -8.22 -2.27
CA ARG A 43 23.93 -8.43 -1.20
C ARG A 43 23.33 -8.18 0.17
N VAL A 44 22.57 -7.11 0.31
CA VAL A 44 21.94 -6.79 1.60
C VAL A 44 20.90 -7.84 1.94
N ALA A 45 20.11 -8.25 0.96
CA ALA A 45 19.09 -9.26 1.20
C ALA A 45 19.72 -10.56 1.67
N GLU A 46 20.80 -10.98 1.04
CA GLU A 46 21.49 -12.20 1.42
C GLU A 46 22.11 -12.08 2.80
N GLN A 47 22.66 -10.93 3.10
CA GLN A 47 23.30 -10.71 4.38
C GLN A 47 22.29 -10.73 5.53
N LEU A 48 21.11 -10.16 5.30
CA LEU A 48 20.08 -10.12 6.32
C LEU A 48 19.18 -11.34 6.33
N GLY A 49 19.27 -12.19 5.31
CA GLY A 49 18.39 -13.34 5.21
C GLY A 49 17.00 -13.00 4.75
N TYR A 50 16.83 -11.89 4.03
CA TYR A 50 15.54 -11.46 3.54
C TYR A 50 15.40 -11.80 2.07
N GLY A 51 14.19 -11.80 1.57
CA GLY A 51 13.95 -12.01 0.14
C GLY A 51 14.44 -10.82 -0.67
N VAL A 52 15.08 -11.09 -1.80
CA VAL A 52 15.62 -10.04 -2.64
C VAL A 52 14.51 -9.12 -3.14
N GLU A 53 13.38 -9.70 -3.55
CA GLU A 53 12.30 -8.89 -4.06
C GLU A 53 11.66 -8.03 -2.99
N SER A 54 11.64 -8.52 -1.76
CA SER A 54 11.13 -7.72 -0.65
C SER A 54 12.01 -6.50 -0.44
N VAL A 55 13.32 -6.70 -0.39
CA VAL A 55 14.24 -5.60 -0.18
C VAL A 55 14.16 -4.61 -1.34
N ARG A 56 14.08 -5.12 -2.57
CA ARG A 56 13.96 -4.26 -3.75
C ARG A 56 12.70 -3.40 -3.67
N SER A 57 11.61 -4.03 -3.25
CA SER A 57 10.34 -3.34 -3.12
C SER A 57 10.43 -2.23 -2.06
N TRP A 58 11.08 -2.50 -0.94
CA TRP A 58 11.23 -1.50 0.12
C TRP A 58 12.09 -0.31 -0.33
N VAL A 59 13.16 -0.59 -1.07
CA VAL A 59 14.01 0.49 -1.59
C VAL A 59 13.22 1.33 -2.59
N ASN A 60 12.49 0.67 -3.48
CA ASN A 60 11.68 1.38 -4.44
C ASN A 60 10.63 2.24 -3.75
N ARG A 61 9.96 1.71 -2.74
CA ARG A 61 8.94 2.45 -2.01
C ARG A 61 9.55 3.66 -1.30
N ALA A 62 10.71 3.46 -0.69
CA ALA A 62 11.39 4.56 -0.02
C ALA A 62 11.81 5.64 -1.02
N ASP A 63 12.28 5.23 -2.19
CA ASP A 63 12.70 6.19 -3.21
C ASP A 63 11.52 7.01 -3.72
N ILE A 64 10.38 6.37 -3.89
CA ILE A 64 9.18 7.10 -4.33
C ILE A 64 8.72 8.05 -3.24
N ASP A 65 8.68 7.57 -2.00
CA ASP A 65 8.19 8.39 -0.89
C ASP A 65 9.09 9.59 -0.63
N GLU A 66 10.36 9.48 -0.96
CA GLU A 66 11.30 10.58 -0.77
C GLU A 66 11.46 11.43 -2.03
N GLY A 67 10.71 11.13 -3.07
CA GLY A 67 10.75 11.93 -4.30
C GLY A 67 11.94 11.65 -5.19
N ILE A 68 12.74 10.62 -4.88
CA ILE A 68 13.90 10.29 -5.69
C ILE A 68 13.45 9.65 -7.00
N ARG A 69 12.35 8.92 -6.94
CA ARG A 69 11.79 8.21 -8.09
C ARG A 69 10.33 8.63 -8.26
N PRO A 70 9.87 8.84 -9.48
CA PRO A 70 8.46 9.19 -9.67
C PRO A 70 7.55 8.03 -9.30
N GLY A 71 6.39 8.35 -8.81
CA GLY A 71 5.39 7.36 -8.43
C GLY A 71 4.46 7.93 -7.38
N THR A 72 3.46 7.13 -7.01
CA THR A 72 2.51 7.54 -5.98
C THR A 72 3.12 7.24 -4.62
N THR A 73 3.27 8.25 -3.78
CA THR A 73 3.83 8.05 -2.45
C THR A 73 2.89 7.20 -1.62
N SER A 74 3.39 6.62 -0.55
CA SER A 74 2.58 5.82 0.36
C SER A 74 1.47 6.67 0.97
N GLN A 75 1.79 7.91 1.33
CA GLN A 75 0.81 8.82 1.89
C GLN A 75 -0.29 9.13 0.89
N ASP A 76 0.10 9.43 -0.35
CA ASP A 76 -0.87 9.70 -1.40
C ASP A 76 -1.69 8.47 -1.73
N GLY A 77 -1.07 7.30 -1.72
CA GLY A 77 -1.78 6.05 -1.96
C GLY A 77 -2.86 5.82 -0.91
N THR A 78 -2.53 6.08 0.36
CA THR A 78 -3.51 5.97 1.43
C THR A 78 -4.64 6.97 1.23
N ARG A 79 -4.30 8.20 0.87
CA ARG A 79 -5.32 9.23 0.64
C ARG A 79 -6.22 8.87 -0.53
N ILE A 80 -5.67 8.32 -1.58
CA ILE A 80 -6.46 7.88 -2.73
C ILE A 80 -7.46 6.80 -2.29
N LYS A 81 -7.01 5.84 -1.50
CA LYS A 81 -7.91 4.79 -1.02
C LYS A 81 -9.03 5.37 -0.16
N GLU A 82 -8.69 6.32 0.69
CA GLU A 82 -9.70 6.99 1.52
C GLU A 82 -10.73 7.70 0.67
N LEU A 83 -10.26 8.42 -0.34
CA LEU A 83 -11.16 9.15 -1.22
C LEU A 83 -12.03 8.19 -2.03
N GLU A 84 -11.47 7.10 -2.49
CA GLU A 84 -12.25 6.09 -3.21
C GLU A 84 -13.34 5.51 -2.32
N GLN A 85 -13.03 5.30 -1.05
CA GLN A 85 -14.01 4.79 -0.11
C GLN A 85 -15.10 5.83 0.12
N GLU A 86 -14.74 7.12 0.28
CA GLU A 86 -15.72 8.18 0.44
C GLU A 86 -16.64 8.28 -0.77
N VAL A 87 -16.07 8.13 -1.96
CA VAL A 87 -16.87 8.19 -3.19
C VAL A 87 -17.88 7.05 -3.21
N ARG A 88 -17.43 5.85 -2.84
CA ARG A 88 -18.35 4.69 -2.80
C ARG A 88 -19.49 4.94 -1.81
N GLU A 89 -19.15 5.49 -0.66
CA GLU A 89 -20.16 5.75 0.37
C GLU A 89 -21.14 6.82 -0.07
N LEU A 90 -20.63 7.87 -0.70
CA LEU A 90 -21.50 8.93 -1.18
C LEU A 90 -22.41 8.47 -2.29
N ARG A 91 -21.90 7.64 -3.18
CA ARG A 91 -22.72 7.08 -4.26
C ARG A 91 -23.83 6.21 -3.69
N ARG A 92 -23.49 5.43 -2.66
CA ARG A 92 -24.48 4.57 -2.03
C ARG A 92 -25.55 5.42 -1.35
N ALA A 93 -25.13 6.44 -0.61
CA ALA A 93 -26.10 7.33 0.04
C ALA A 93 -26.98 8.01 -0.98
N ASN A 94 -26.38 8.42 -2.10
CA ASN A 94 -27.13 9.09 -3.16
C ASN A 94 -28.16 8.16 -3.77
N GLU A 95 -27.79 6.89 -3.96
CA GLU A 95 -28.72 5.90 -4.48
C GLU A 95 -29.90 5.69 -3.53
N ILE A 96 -29.59 5.61 -2.24
CA ILE A 96 -30.62 5.45 -1.24
C ILE A 96 -31.57 6.65 -1.25
N LEU A 97 -31.01 7.85 -1.33
CA LEU A 97 -31.83 9.07 -1.37
C LEU A 97 -32.68 9.13 -2.63
N LYS A 98 -32.15 8.71 -3.75
CA LYS A 98 -32.92 8.70 -4.99
C LYS A 98 -34.10 7.75 -4.87
N LYS A 99 -33.88 6.57 -4.31
CA LYS A 99 -34.95 5.60 -4.15
C LYS A 99 -35.99 6.10 -3.17
N ALA A 100 -35.56 6.72 -2.09
CA ALA A 100 -36.49 7.27 -1.13
C ALA A 100 -37.29 8.41 -1.75
N SER A 101 -36.64 9.27 -2.52
CA SER A 101 -37.33 10.40 -3.18
C SER A 101 -38.35 9.88 -4.16
N ALA A 102 -38.01 8.84 -4.92
CA ALA A 102 -38.95 8.26 -5.86
C ALA A 102 -40.14 7.67 -5.15
N PHE A 103 -39.88 7.01 -4.04
CA PHE A 103 -40.95 6.42 -3.25
C PHE A 103 -41.88 7.49 -2.70
N PHE A 104 -41.32 8.53 -2.10
CA PHE A 104 -42.14 9.61 -1.55
C PHE A 104 -42.87 10.40 -2.66
N GLY A 105 -42.24 10.58 -3.79
CA GLY A 105 -42.87 11.22 -4.92
C GLY A 105 -44.08 10.46 -5.42
N ALA A 106 -43.94 9.14 -5.48
CA ALA A 106 -45.05 8.28 -5.89
C ALA A 106 -46.17 8.35 -4.87
N GLU A 107 -45.86 8.44 -3.58
CA GLU A 107 -46.89 8.55 -2.56
C GLU A 107 -47.65 9.87 -2.68
N LEU A 108 -46.92 10.92 -2.94
CA LEU A 108 -47.55 12.22 -3.07
C LEU A 108 -48.42 12.34 -4.33
N ASP A 109 -48.03 11.65 -5.39
CA ASP A 109 -48.75 11.69 -6.62
C ASP A 109 -49.90 10.73 -6.69
N ARG A 110 -50.06 9.89 -5.69
CA ARG A 110 -51.08 8.93 -5.71
C ARG A 110 -52.43 9.57 -5.57
N PRO A 111 -53.38 9.23 -6.40
CA PRO A 111 -54.70 9.83 -6.29
C PRO A 111 -55.33 9.51 -4.96
N GLN A 112 -55.95 10.49 -4.39
CA GLN A 112 -56.54 10.28 -3.15
C GLN A 112 -57.87 9.63 -3.34
N LYS A 113 -58.13 8.63 -2.50
CA LYS A 113 -59.39 7.99 -2.59
C LYS A 113 -60.33 8.64 -1.71
N ARG A 114 -61.54 8.63 -2.05
CA ARG A 114 -62.50 9.27 -1.23
C ARG A 114 -63.35 8.33 -0.57
#